data_405ceba26038e9877c58be0a6fd80eef
#
_entry.id   405ceba26038e9877c58be0a6fd80eef
#
_cell.length_a   1.000
_cell.length_b   1.000
_cell.length_c   1.000
_cell.angle_alpha   90.00
_cell.angle_beta   90.00
_cell.angle_gamma   90.00
#
_symmetry.space_group_name_H-M   'P 1'
#
loop_
_entity.id
_entity.type
_entity.pdbx_description
1 polymer ?
#
loop_
_entity_poly.entity_id
_entity_poly.type
_entity_poly.pdbx_seq_one_letter_code
_entity_poly.pdbx_strand_id
1 'polypeptide(L)'
;MCEPMLKVRDLMCKKVITVKEEVTIQEAVMLLYERHVGSVVVVDDEQKCIGIFTERDAIRLMANKHPVDHPLSEVMSRHVVTICHDASFDEAKRLMLSHDIRHLPVTDTTGKLIGLFSLRAFFDEILGIKTPLVTAI
;
A
#
# COMPACT_ATOMS: atom_id res chain seq x y z
N MET A 1 16.40 23.57 20.59
CA MET A 1 16.93 22.45 19.83
C MET A 1 15.77 21.72 19.16
N CYS A 2 15.76 21.75 17.86
CA CYS A 2 14.67 21.09 17.13
C CYS A 2 15.01 19.64 16.92
N GLU A 3 14.10 18.76 17.33
CA GLU A 3 14.23 17.35 16.98
C GLU A 3 14.10 17.22 15.46
N PRO A 4 14.90 16.36 14.84
CA PRO A 4 14.75 16.14 13.42
C PRO A 4 13.36 15.61 13.14
N MET A 5 12.65 16.25 12.23
CA MET A 5 11.33 15.79 11.82
C MET A 5 11.46 14.47 11.07
N LEU A 6 10.68 13.48 11.49
CA LEU A 6 10.63 12.22 10.78
C LEU A 6 10.01 12.42 9.42
N LYS A 7 10.64 11.84 8.43
CA LYS A 7 10.13 11.85 7.06
C LYS A 7 9.58 10.51 6.68
N VAL A 8 8.70 10.50 5.70
CA VAL A 8 8.09 9.28 5.20
C VAL A 8 9.13 8.25 4.81
N ARG A 9 10.23 8.68 4.16
CA ARG A 9 11.29 7.75 3.75
C ARG A 9 11.97 7.02 4.91
N ASP A 10 11.90 7.60 6.10
CA ASP A 10 12.50 6.98 7.30
C ASP A 10 11.62 5.86 7.86
N LEU A 11 10.33 5.87 7.53
CA LEU A 11 9.34 4.98 8.11
C LEU A 11 8.65 4.08 7.08
N MET A 12 8.88 4.31 5.80
CA MET A 12 8.22 3.51 4.77
C MET A 12 8.81 2.11 4.67
N CYS A 13 7.98 1.16 4.21
CA CYS A 13 8.45 -0.16 3.84
C CYS A 13 8.95 -0.12 2.41
N LYS A 14 10.16 -0.60 2.17
CA LYS A 14 10.76 -0.62 0.84
C LYS A 14 10.35 -1.84 0.03
N LYS A 15 9.87 -2.89 0.69
CA LYS A 15 9.44 -4.12 0.03
C LYS A 15 7.96 -4.02 -0.32
N VAL A 16 7.68 -3.33 -1.40
CA VAL A 16 6.30 -3.16 -1.87
C VAL A 16 5.99 -4.26 -2.87
N ILE A 17 4.86 -4.92 -2.70
CA ILE A 17 4.37 -5.89 -3.65
C ILE A 17 3.64 -5.14 -4.76
N THR A 18 4.13 -5.26 -5.97
CA THR A 18 3.52 -4.59 -7.12
C THR A 18 2.99 -5.60 -8.12
N VAL A 19 1.96 -5.19 -8.84
CA VAL A 19 1.37 -5.99 -9.91
C VAL A 19 1.01 -5.08 -11.07
N LYS A 20 0.79 -5.67 -12.23
CA LYS A 20 0.24 -4.96 -13.38
C LYS A 20 -1.28 -5.08 -13.35
N GLU A 21 -1.95 -4.17 -14.04
CA GLU A 21 -3.41 -4.10 -13.99
C GLU A 21 -4.13 -5.28 -14.64
N GLU A 22 -3.42 -6.05 -15.46
CA GLU A 22 -3.99 -7.20 -16.16
C GLU A 22 -4.10 -8.45 -15.29
N VAL A 23 -3.40 -8.50 -14.15
CA VAL A 23 -3.49 -9.67 -13.27
C VAL A 23 -4.92 -9.84 -12.77
N THR A 24 -5.31 -11.07 -12.52
CA THR A 24 -6.67 -11.34 -12.05
C THR A 24 -6.82 -10.96 -10.58
N ILE A 25 -8.07 -10.75 -10.19
CA ILE A 25 -8.40 -10.50 -8.78
C ILE A 25 -7.91 -11.68 -7.93
N GLN A 26 -8.08 -12.91 -8.42
CA GLN A 26 -7.60 -14.10 -7.71
C GLN A 26 -6.11 -14.04 -7.46
N GLU A 27 -5.32 -13.66 -8.47
CA GLU A 27 -3.87 -13.55 -8.32
C GLU A 27 -3.48 -12.49 -7.31
N ALA A 28 -4.17 -11.35 -7.32
CA ALA A 28 -3.92 -10.29 -6.35
C ALA A 28 -4.24 -10.74 -4.92
N VAL A 29 -5.37 -11.42 -4.73
CA VAL A 29 -5.75 -11.96 -3.42
C VAL A 29 -4.74 -12.98 -2.93
N MET A 30 -4.25 -13.84 -3.83
CA MET A 30 -3.20 -14.82 -3.49
C MET A 30 -1.94 -14.13 -2.99
N LEU A 31 -1.55 -13.02 -3.62
CA LEU A 31 -0.38 -12.26 -3.17
C LEU A 31 -0.59 -11.65 -1.78
N LEU A 32 -1.77 -11.10 -1.51
CA LEU A 32 -2.09 -10.60 -0.17
C LEU A 32 -1.91 -11.69 0.87
N TYR A 33 -2.42 -12.88 0.56
CA TYR A 33 -2.37 -14.01 1.46
C TYR A 33 -0.94 -14.54 1.63
N GLU A 34 -0.26 -14.84 0.52
CA GLU A 34 1.06 -15.47 0.55
C GLU A 34 2.15 -14.56 1.11
N ARG A 35 2.06 -13.26 0.83
CA ARG A 35 3.06 -12.29 1.26
C ARG A 35 2.72 -11.62 2.57
N HIS A 36 1.55 -11.91 3.14
CA HIS A 36 1.10 -11.35 4.42
C HIS A 36 1.11 -9.84 4.41
N VAL A 37 0.62 -9.25 3.34
CA VAL A 37 0.53 -7.80 3.18
C VAL A 37 -0.92 -7.35 3.09
N GLY A 38 -1.17 -6.11 3.44
CA GLY A 38 -2.52 -5.54 3.43
C GLY A 38 -2.91 -4.90 2.11
N SER A 39 -1.96 -4.74 1.20
CA SER A 39 -2.23 -4.13 -0.10
C SER A 39 -1.21 -4.57 -1.13
N VAL A 40 -1.61 -4.52 -2.40
CA VAL A 40 -0.71 -4.59 -3.54
C VAL A 40 -0.88 -3.31 -4.33
N VAL A 41 0.23 -2.76 -4.82
CA VAL A 41 0.21 -1.52 -5.59
C VAL A 41 0.27 -1.87 -7.07
N VAL A 42 -0.63 -1.27 -7.83
CA VAL A 42 -0.67 -1.51 -9.27
C VAL A 42 0.17 -0.43 -9.95
N VAL A 43 1.11 -0.89 -10.77
CA VAL A 43 2.04 0.02 -11.47
C VAL A 43 1.96 -0.19 -12.97
N ASP A 44 2.30 0.86 -13.72
CA ASP A 44 2.43 0.77 -15.17
C ASP A 44 3.84 0.33 -15.56
N ASP A 45 4.14 0.30 -16.85
CA ASP A 45 5.43 -0.13 -17.35
C ASP A 45 6.57 0.81 -16.95
N GLU A 46 6.25 2.03 -16.54
CA GLU A 46 7.22 3.00 -16.06
C GLU A 46 7.36 3.01 -14.53
N GLN A 47 6.77 2.01 -13.86
CA GLN A 47 6.79 1.87 -12.40
C GLN A 47 6.04 2.99 -11.67
N LYS A 48 5.12 3.65 -12.35
CA LYS A 48 4.26 4.65 -11.73
C LYS A 48 3.03 3.99 -11.15
N CYS A 49 2.61 4.46 -9.99
CA CYS A 49 1.42 3.93 -9.32
C CYS A 49 0.17 4.36 -10.08
N ILE A 50 -0.61 3.38 -10.55
CA ILE A 50 -1.87 3.62 -11.26
C ILE A 50 -3.08 3.09 -10.50
N GLY A 51 -2.86 2.35 -9.44
CA GLY A 51 -3.95 1.80 -8.65
C GLY A 51 -3.44 1.16 -7.39
N ILE A 52 -4.38 0.78 -6.54
CA ILE A 52 -4.08 0.02 -5.33
C ILE A 52 -5.24 -0.95 -5.07
N PHE A 53 -4.91 -2.11 -4.54
CA PHE A 53 -5.88 -3.14 -4.17
C PHE A 53 -5.56 -3.62 -2.77
N THR A 54 -6.55 -3.55 -1.88
CA THR A 54 -6.35 -3.80 -0.46
C THR A 54 -7.16 -4.99 0.03
N GLU A 55 -6.89 -5.43 1.26
CA GLU A 55 -7.69 -6.46 1.92
C GLU A 55 -9.16 -6.05 2.00
N ARG A 56 -9.43 -4.77 2.27
CA ARG A 56 -10.80 -4.26 2.33
C ARG A 56 -11.50 -4.45 0.99
N ASP A 57 -10.78 -4.21 -0.12
CA ASP A 57 -11.34 -4.42 -1.45
C ASP A 57 -11.66 -5.89 -1.68
N ALA A 58 -10.79 -6.79 -1.26
CA ALA A 58 -11.01 -8.23 -1.41
C ALA A 58 -12.26 -8.67 -0.64
N ILE A 59 -12.42 -8.17 0.58
CA ILE A 59 -13.60 -8.48 1.40
C ILE A 59 -14.87 -7.96 0.73
N ARG A 60 -14.83 -6.74 0.21
CA ARG A 60 -15.97 -6.14 -0.48
C ARG A 60 -16.38 -6.97 -1.69
N LEU A 61 -15.40 -7.40 -2.49
CA LEU A 61 -15.68 -8.21 -3.68
C LEU A 61 -16.28 -9.56 -3.31
N MET A 62 -15.79 -10.18 -2.25
CA MET A 62 -16.36 -11.44 -1.78
C MET A 62 -17.79 -11.24 -1.27
N ALA A 63 -18.04 -10.19 -0.51
CA ALA A 63 -19.38 -9.88 -0.02
C ALA A 63 -20.38 -9.66 -1.15
N ASN A 64 -19.91 -9.08 -2.26
CA ASN A 64 -20.75 -8.80 -3.43
C ASN A 64 -20.75 -9.93 -4.45
N LYS A 65 -20.10 -11.06 -4.15
CA LYS A 65 -20.01 -12.23 -5.03
C LYS A 65 -19.43 -11.90 -6.41
N HIS A 66 -18.47 -10.99 -6.43
CA HIS A 66 -17.82 -10.58 -7.68
C HIS A 66 -16.93 -11.71 -8.19
N PRO A 67 -16.97 -12.02 -9.50
CA PRO A 67 -16.08 -13.04 -10.07
C PRO A 67 -14.61 -12.64 -9.90
N VAL A 68 -13.77 -13.60 -9.51
CA VAL A 68 -12.37 -13.33 -9.21
C VAL A 68 -11.43 -13.58 -10.39
N ASP A 69 -11.96 -14.08 -11.49
CA ASP A 69 -11.20 -14.33 -12.72
C ASP A 69 -11.13 -13.10 -13.65
N HIS A 70 -11.70 -11.99 -13.21
CA HIS A 70 -11.64 -10.71 -13.93
C HIS A 70 -10.33 -9.98 -13.63
N PRO A 71 -9.87 -9.10 -14.53
CA PRO A 71 -8.63 -8.36 -14.30
C PRO A 71 -8.79 -7.34 -13.18
N LEU A 72 -7.69 -7.11 -12.49
CA LEU A 72 -7.65 -6.19 -11.36
C LEU A 72 -8.05 -4.76 -11.77
N SER A 73 -7.78 -4.40 -13.03
CA SER A 73 -8.12 -3.09 -13.59
C SER A 73 -9.60 -2.72 -13.44
N GLU A 74 -10.48 -3.71 -13.39
CA GLU A 74 -11.92 -3.44 -13.26
C GLU A 74 -12.34 -3.03 -11.85
N VAL A 75 -11.57 -3.40 -10.84
CA VAL A 75 -12.00 -3.24 -9.45
C VAL A 75 -11.02 -2.47 -8.58
N MET A 76 -9.81 -2.22 -9.05
CA MET A 76 -8.82 -1.49 -8.27
C MET A 76 -9.23 -0.03 -8.09
N SER A 77 -8.81 0.58 -7.00
CA SER A 77 -8.97 2.02 -6.82
C SER A 77 -7.98 2.74 -7.73
N ARG A 78 -8.46 3.66 -8.56
CA ARG A 78 -7.63 4.44 -9.49
C ARG A 78 -7.27 5.82 -8.97
N HIS A 79 -8.03 6.32 -8.02
CA HIS A 79 -7.75 7.61 -7.38
C HIS A 79 -6.83 7.35 -6.19
N VAL A 80 -5.59 7.00 -6.48
CA VAL A 80 -4.64 6.64 -5.44
C VAL A 80 -4.04 7.88 -4.84
N VAL A 81 -4.15 8.02 -3.53
CA VAL A 81 -3.46 9.07 -2.80
C VAL A 81 -2.04 8.58 -2.58
N THR A 82 -1.06 9.30 -3.13
CA THR A 82 0.35 8.99 -2.96
C THR A 82 1.03 10.09 -2.17
N ILE A 83 2.24 9.82 -1.69
CA ILE A 83 3.01 10.80 -0.95
C ILE A 83 4.47 10.73 -1.39
N CYS A 84 5.14 11.88 -1.40
CA CYS A 84 6.55 11.93 -1.76
C CYS A 84 7.41 11.49 -0.57
N HIS A 85 8.53 10.84 -0.85
CA HIS A 85 9.40 10.28 0.17
C HIS A 85 9.98 11.31 1.14
N ASP A 86 10.09 12.58 0.71
CA ASP A 86 10.62 13.64 1.55
C ASP A 86 9.55 14.39 2.35
N ALA A 87 8.30 13.96 2.24
CA ALA A 87 7.21 14.53 3.03
C ALA A 87 7.37 14.16 4.51
N SER A 88 6.79 14.98 5.38
CA SER A 88 6.84 14.72 6.81
C SER A 88 5.86 13.63 7.22
N PHE A 89 6.14 13.03 8.38
CA PHE A 89 5.21 12.09 8.98
C PHE A 89 3.86 12.75 9.25
N ASP A 90 3.85 14.00 9.68
CA ASP A 90 2.60 14.72 9.95
C ASP A 90 1.74 14.86 8.70
N GLU A 91 2.36 15.08 7.56
CA GLU A 91 1.63 15.15 6.29
C GLU A 91 1.02 13.80 5.92
N ALA A 92 1.79 12.72 6.09
CA ALA A 92 1.29 11.37 5.84
C ALA A 92 0.09 11.06 6.74
N LYS A 93 0.22 11.37 8.03
CA LYS A 93 -0.86 11.18 9.00
C LYS A 93 -2.12 11.93 8.59
N ARG A 94 -1.97 13.18 8.18
CA ARG A 94 -3.09 14.02 7.77
C ARG A 94 -3.79 13.45 6.53
N LEU A 95 -3.03 12.99 5.54
CA LEU A 95 -3.59 12.37 4.34
C LEU A 95 -4.35 11.10 4.68
N MET A 96 -3.79 10.27 5.53
CA MET A 96 -4.44 9.02 5.92
C MET A 96 -5.76 9.28 6.65
N LEU A 97 -5.78 10.26 7.54
CA LEU A 97 -6.99 10.61 8.28
C LEU A 97 -8.05 11.26 7.38
N SER A 98 -7.64 12.18 6.52
CA SER A 98 -8.59 12.91 5.68
C SER A 98 -9.22 12.04 4.60
N HIS A 99 -8.51 11.02 4.12
CA HIS A 99 -9.01 10.12 3.09
C HIS A 99 -9.48 8.77 3.64
N ASP A 100 -9.41 8.57 4.95
CA ASP A 100 -9.78 7.30 5.60
C ASP A 100 -9.07 6.11 4.96
N ILE A 101 -7.77 6.24 4.77
CA ILE A 101 -6.93 5.20 4.16
C ILE A 101 -5.83 4.79 5.13
N ARG A 102 -5.33 3.58 4.95
CA ARG A 102 -4.29 3.01 5.81
C ARG A 102 -2.99 2.72 5.06
N HIS A 103 -2.98 2.95 3.76
CA HIS A 103 -1.85 2.67 2.90
C HIS A 103 -1.60 3.86 1.99
N LEU A 104 -0.36 4.36 2.00
CA LEU A 104 0.07 5.45 1.13
C LEU A 104 1.25 4.96 0.30
N PRO A 105 1.08 4.74 -1.00
CA PRO A 105 2.23 4.51 -1.85
C PRO A 105 3.16 5.71 -1.83
N VAL A 106 4.45 5.45 -1.69
CA VAL A 106 5.47 6.48 -1.59
C VAL A 106 6.21 6.56 -2.91
N THR A 107 6.33 7.77 -3.43
CA THR A 107 6.99 8.01 -4.70
C THR A 107 8.22 8.88 -4.55
N ASP A 108 9.12 8.82 -5.53
CA ASP A 108 10.21 9.77 -5.63
C ASP A 108 9.73 11.05 -6.34
N THR A 109 10.63 11.98 -6.58
CA THR A 109 10.28 13.27 -7.20
C THR A 109 9.83 13.13 -8.65
N THR A 110 10.08 11.99 -9.29
CA THR A 110 9.66 11.73 -10.67
C THR A 110 8.34 10.97 -10.74
N GLY A 111 7.78 10.59 -9.59
CA GLY A 111 6.53 9.86 -9.53
C GLY A 111 6.66 8.34 -9.53
N LYS A 112 7.90 7.82 -9.51
CA LYS A 112 8.11 6.37 -9.43
C LYS A 112 7.86 5.86 -8.02
N LEU A 113 7.22 4.71 -7.94
CA LEU A 113 6.97 4.04 -6.67
C LEU A 113 8.27 3.55 -6.05
N ILE A 114 8.54 3.93 -4.81
CA ILE A 114 9.75 3.52 -4.08
C ILE A 114 9.46 2.88 -2.74
N GLY A 115 8.23 2.95 -2.26
CA GLY A 115 7.90 2.37 -0.97
C GLY A 115 6.42 2.43 -0.68
N LEU A 116 6.06 1.94 0.49
CA LEU A 116 4.69 1.99 0.99
C LEU A 116 4.72 2.43 2.44
N PHE A 117 3.95 3.46 2.76
CA PHE A 117 3.75 3.90 4.12
C PHE A 117 2.41 3.37 4.60
N SER A 118 2.43 2.59 5.67
CA SER A 118 1.20 2.06 6.25
C SER A 118 1.21 2.30 7.74
N LEU A 119 0.01 2.39 8.31
CA LEU A 119 -0.12 2.58 9.74
C LEU A 119 0.52 1.41 10.51
N ARG A 120 0.38 0.20 9.99
CA ARG A 120 1.00 -0.98 10.60
C ARG A 120 2.52 -0.90 10.60
N ALA A 121 3.11 -0.53 9.46
CA ALA A 121 4.55 -0.38 9.35
C ALA A 121 5.08 0.70 10.29
N PHE A 122 4.33 1.78 10.43
CA PHE A 122 4.67 2.85 11.36
C PHE A 122 4.69 2.35 12.80
N PHE A 123 3.66 1.61 13.22
CA PHE A 123 3.61 1.05 14.57
C PHE A 123 4.73 0.06 14.81
N ASP A 124 5.03 -0.80 13.85
CA ASP A 124 6.11 -1.77 13.96
C ASP A 124 7.44 -1.06 14.19
N GLU A 125 7.70 0.01 13.46
CA GLU A 125 8.92 0.78 13.59
C GLU A 125 9.01 1.49 14.94
N ILE A 126 7.94 2.14 15.37
CA ILE A 126 7.90 2.88 16.62
C ILE A 126 8.06 1.96 17.83
N LEU A 127 7.42 0.79 17.80
CA LEU A 127 7.43 -0.14 18.92
C LEU A 127 8.62 -1.09 18.89
N GLY A 128 9.42 -1.04 17.82
CA GLY A 128 10.53 -1.97 17.67
C GLY A 128 10.08 -3.40 17.47
N ILE A 129 8.83 -3.61 17.10
CA ILE A 129 8.30 -4.94 16.89
C ILE A 129 8.61 -5.33 15.45
N LYS A 130 9.59 -6.21 15.30
CA LYS A 130 9.75 -6.87 14.02
C LYS A 130 8.75 -8.01 14.03
N THR A 131 7.63 -7.76 13.41
CA THR A 131 6.65 -8.79 13.24
C THR A 131 7.30 -9.86 12.42
N PRO A 132 7.59 -11.04 12.96
CA PRO A 132 7.96 -12.16 12.11
C PRO A 132 6.79 -12.32 11.17
N LEU A 133 7.10 -12.68 9.95
CA LEU A 133 6.09 -13.05 8.98
C LEU A 133 5.35 -14.27 9.48
N VAL A 134 4.72 -14.12 10.59
CA VAL A 134 3.95 -15.18 11.12
C VAL A 134 2.56 -14.91 10.78
N THR A 135 2.12 -15.66 9.98
CA THR A 135 0.77 -15.86 9.94
C THR A 135 0.33 -16.63 11.09
N ALA A 136 -0.14 -16.00 11.99
CA ALA A 136 -0.98 -16.66 12.90
C ALA A 136 -2.23 -17.03 12.20
N ILE A 137 -2.46 -18.14 11.98
CA ILE A 137 -3.66 -18.73 11.68
C ILE A 137 -4.01 -19.39 10.77
#